data_c1b9f7726242665765707cdc6b54a045
#
_entry.id   c1b9f7726242665765707cdc6b54a045
#
_cell.length_a   1.000
_cell.length_b   1.000
_cell.length_c   1.000
_cell.angle_alpha   90.00
_cell.angle_beta   90.00
_cell.angle_gamma   90.00
#
_symmetry.space_group_name_H-M   'P 1'
#
loop_
_entity.id
_entity.type
_entity.pdbx_description
1 polymer ?
#
loop_
_entity_poly.entity_id
_entity_poly.type
_entity_poly.pdbx_seq_one_letter_code
_entity_poly.pdbx_strand_id
1 'polypeptide(L)'
;PTPVTLPKSKGLNRFVWDMRHNTMAGVPNVYIEANYRGHKASPGRYRFTLKQGSKSETVEASILQNPLYATDVATYTEYDAFMSDLERNVSTMHQTVNTLNDVQAQLKSVVAALPADEKHASAKRDADSLMAKLKAWDTDMVSRRSRVYDDVENFQQKFTANYMFLINATESELPSVNQP
;
A
#
# COMPACT_ATOMS: atom_id res chain seq x y z
N PRO A 1 7.76 10.34 -6.89
CA PRO A 1 6.97 9.36 -7.61
C PRO A 1 7.84 8.21 -8.12
N THR A 2 7.29 7.00 -8.12
CA THR A 2 7.99 5.82 -8.65
C THR A 2 8.07 5.92 -10.18
N PRO A 3 9.26 5.77 -10.80
CA PRO A 3 9.40 5.81 -12.24
C PRO A 3 8.61 4.66 -12.91
N VAL A 4 7.88 4.97 -13.97
CA VAL A 4 7.14 3.99 -14.77
C VAL A 4 7.96 3.63 -16.00
N THR A 5 8.11 2.34 -16.27
CA THR A 5 8.74 1.87 -17.50
C THR A 5 7.75 1.96 -18.65
N LEU A 6 8.09 2.77 -19.66
CA LEU A 6 7.24 2.99 -20.82
C LEU A 6 7.43 1.91 -21.89
N PRO A 7 6.43 1.69 -22.78
CA PRO A 7 6.62 0.93 -24.01
C PRO A 7 7.77 1.53 -24.83
N LYS A 8 8.58 0.65 -25.47
CA LYS A 8 9.76 1.06 -26.26
C LYS A 8 9.84 0.35 -27.61
N SER A 9 8.71 0.03 -28.19
CA SER A 9 8.65 -0.55 -29.54
C SER A 9 9.00 0.50 -30.61
N LYS A 10 9.41 0.03 -31.80
CA LYS A 10 9.67 0.92 -32.91
C LYS A 10 8.37 1.64 -33.33
N GLY A 11 8.43 2.96 -33.51
CA GLY A 11 7.30 3.80 -33.88
C GLY A 11 6.75 4.62 -32.71
N LEU A 12 5.47 5.01 -32.81
CA LEU A 12 4.81 5.81 -31.78
C LEU A 12 4.51 4.97 -30.54
N ASN A 13 4.94 5.47 -29.40
CA ASN A 13 4.61 4.90 -28.08
C ASN A 13 3.71 5.88 -27.32
N ARG A 14 2.66 5.38 -26.70
CA ARG A 14 1.72 6.16 -25.90
C ARG A 14 1.70 5.66 -24.47
N PHE A 15 1.78 6.57 -23.53
CA PHE A 15 1.52 6.35 -22.11
C PHE A 15 0.33 7.20 -21.69
N VAL A 16 -0.54 6.63 -20.88
CA VAL A 16 -1.67 7.33 -20.28
C VAL A 16 -1.50 7.26 -18.77
N TRP A 17 -1.36 8.44 -18.14
CA TRP A 17 -1.38 8.53 -16.69
C TRP A 17 -2.85 8.57 -16.23
N ASP A 18 -3.19 7.79 -15.23
CA ASP A 18 -4.55 7.71 -14.66
C ASP A 18 -4.86 8.86 -13.68
N MET A 19 -3.97 9.85 -13.58
CA MET A 19 -4.05 10.98 -12.66
C MET A 19 -4.13 10.53 -11.18
N ARG A 20 -3.41 9.47 -10.83
CA ARG A 20 -3.34 8.96 -9.46
C ARG A 20 -1.93 8.96 -8.91
N HIS A 21 -1.84 9.03 -7.59
CA HIS A 21 -0.62 8.78 -6.84
C HIS A 21 -0.22 7.30 -6.92
N ASN A 22 0.95 6.96 -6.37
CA ASN A 22 1.50 5.61 -6.45
C ASN A 22 0.59 4.58 -5.77
N THR A 23 0.54 3.39 -6.36
CA THR A 23 -0.12 2.24 -5.75
C THR A 23 0.53 1.88 -4.41
N MET A 24 -0.28 1.68 -3.39
CA MET A 24 0.16 1.24 -2.07
C MET A 24 0.62 -0.23 -2.09
N ALA A 25 1.52 -0.57 -1.16
CA ALA A 25 1.90 -1.95 -0.94
C ALA A 25 0.69 -2.75 -0.41
N GLY A 26 0.52 -3.97 -0.92
CA GLY A 26 -0.49 -4.91 -0.43
C GLY A 26 0.10 -6.03 0.43
N VAL A 27 -0.75 -6.89 0.98
CA VAL A 27 -0.36 -8.12 1.64
C VAL A 27 -0.54 -9.28 0.67
N PRO A 28 0.54 -9.99 0.26
CA PRO A 28 0.46 -11.07 -0.71
C PRO A 28 -0.45 -12.22 -0.23
N ASN A 29 -1.14 -12.83 -1.19
CA ASN A 29 -2.01 -13.99 -0.96
C ASN A 29 -3.14 -13.75 0.06
N VAL A 30 -3.58 -12.51 0.21
CA VAL A 30 -4.74 -12.12 1.01
C VAL A 30 -5.63 -11.27 0.12
N TYR A 31 -6.92 -11.55 0.13
CA TYR A 31 -7.91 -10.70 -0.51
C TYR A 31 -8.43 -9.67 0.50
N ILE A 32 -8.32 -8.42 0.15
CA ILE A 32 -8.96 -7.29 0.85
C ILE A 32 -9.77 -6.56 -0.21
N GLU A 33 -11.06 -6.39 0.02
CA GLU A 33 -11.93 -5.64 -0.89
C GLU A 33 -11.60 -4.15 -0.81
N ALA A 34 -10.64 -3.74 -1.63
CA ALA A 34 -10.16 -2.37 -1.64
C ALA A 34 -9.41 -2.03 -2.93
N ASN A 35 -9.32 -0.74 -3.20
CA ASN A 35 -8.49 -0.19 -4.26
C ASN A 35 -7.15 0.26 -3.68
N TYR A 36 -6.07 -0.38 -4.10
CA TYR A 36 -4.71 -0.06 -3.65
C TYR A 36 -4.04 1.08 -4.43
N ARG A 37 -4.69 1.62 -5.45
CA ARG A 37 -4.16 2.79 -6.15
C ARG A 37 -4.18 3.99 -5.21
N GLY A 38 -3.17 4.86 -5.32
CA GLY A 38 -3.15 6.11 -4.60
C GLY A 38 -4.31 7.03 -4.99
N HIS A 39 -4.61 8.01 -4.16
CA HIS A 39 -5.69 8.96 -4.40
C HIS A 39 -5.49 9.75 -5.70
N LYS A 40 -6.55 10.35 -6.21
CA LYS A 40 -6.49 11.19 -7.40
C LYS A 40 -5.64 12.44 -7.17
N ALA A 41 -4.85 12.79 -8.17
CA ALA A 41 -4.04 14.01 -8.15
C ALA A 41 -4.94 15.25 -8.14
N SER A 42 -4.69 16.13 -7.18
CA SER A 42 -5.42 17.38 -7.01
C SER A 42 -5.19 18.35 -8.18
N PRO A 43 -6.10 19.32 -8.45
CA PRO A 43 -5.85 20.37 -9.40
C PRO A 43 -4.53 21.10 -9.13
N GLY A 44 -3.73 21.32 -10.18
CA GLY A 44 -2.41 21.93 -10.03
C GLY A 44 -1.50 21.72 -11.23
N ARG A 45 -0.25 22.15 -11.12
CA ARG A 45 0.77 21.96 -12.16
C ARG A 45 1.57 20.70 -11.90
N TYR A 46 1.72 19.88 -12.93
CA TYR A 46 2.46 18.63 -12.90
C TYR A 46 3.57 18.63 -13.92
N ARG A 47 4.70 18.02 -13.56
CA ARG A 47 5.86 17.93 -14.41
C ARG A 47 6.09 16.48 -14.82
N PHE A 48 6.12 16.23 -16.12
CA PHE A 48 6.37 14.91 -16.69
C PHE A 48 7.78 14.88 -17.26
N THR A 49 8.63 14.00 -16.74
CA THR A 49 10.00 13.83 -17.19
C THR A 49 10.18 12.48 -17.86
N LEU A 50 10.47 12.49 -19.16
CA LEU A 50 10.86 11.30 -19.92
C LEU A 50 12.37 11.13 -19.84
N LYS A 51 12.82 9.94 -19.46
CA LYS A 51 14.24 9.60 -19.40
C LYS A 51 14.56 8.44 -20.34
N GLN A 52 15.62 8.57 -21.13
CA GLN A 52 16.17 7.53 -22.00
C GLN A 52 17.70 7.52 -21.89
N GLY A 53 18.25 6.58 -21.14
CA GLY A 53 19.67 6.57 -20.81
C GLY A 53 20.08 7.86 -20.11
N SER A 54 21.02 8.61 -20.68
CA SER A 54 21.50 9.90 -20.15
C SER A 54 20.64 11.10 -20.61
N LYS A 55 19.70 10.90 -21.54
CA LYS A 55 18.85 12.00 -22.05
C LYS A 55 17.60 12.13 -21.19
N SER A 56 17.15 13.36 -21.05
CA SER A 56 15.95 13.68 -20.27
C SER A 56 15.23 14.86 -20.89
N GLU A 57 13.92 14.72 -21.11
CA GLU A 57 13.03 15.77 -21.58
C GLU A 57 11.91 15.97 -20.56
N THR A 58 11.50 17.22 -20.36
CA THR A 58 10.48 17.57 -19.38
C THR A 58 9.43 18.47 -19.99
N VAL A 59 8.17 18.14 -19.73
CA VAL A 59 7.03 18.97 -20.07
C VAL A 59 6.15 19.22 -18.85
N GLU A 60 5.44 20.34 -18.84
CA GLU A 60 4.47 20.66 -17.79
C GLU A 60 3.06 20.59 -18.35
N ALA A 61 2.14 20.12 -17.50
CA ALA A 61 0.71 20.16 -17.77
C ALA A 61 -0.05 20.54 -16.48
N SER A 62 -1.26 21.03 -16.64
CA SER A 62 -2.12 21.41 -15.51
C SER A 62 -3.36 20.54 -15.47
N ILE A 63 -3.69 20.05 -14.27
CA ILE A 63 -5.02 19.54 -13.96
C ILE A 63 -5.86 20.74 -13.55
N LEU A 64 -6.95 20.98 -14.27
CA LEU A 64 -7.88 22.05 -13.95
C LEU A 64 -8.90 21.57 -12.91
N GLN A 65 -9.32 22.48 -12.06
CA GLN A 65 -10.43 22.23 -11.14
C GLN A 65 -11.73 22.02 -11.94
N ASN A 66 -12.58 21.12 -11.44
CA ASN A 66 -13.91 20.95 -12.00
C ASN A 66 -14.72 22.25 -11.82
N PRO A 67 -15.19 22.90 -12.91
CA PRO A 67 -15.86 24.19 -12.83
C PRO A 67 -17.23 24.15 -12.14
N LEU A 68 -17.77 22.94 -11.91
CA LEU A 68 -19.04 22.78 -11.20
C LEU A 68 -18.90 22.93 -9.69
N TYR A 69 -17.67 22.96 -9.16
CA TYR A 69 -17.42 22.96 -7.74
C TYR A 69 -16.45 24.06 -7.34
N ALA A 70 -16.80 24.79 -6.28
CA ALA A 70 -16.02 25.91 -5.76
C ALA A 70 -15.14 25.47 -4.58
N THR A 71 -14.27 24.47 -4.79
CA THR A 71 -13.29 24.05 -3.77
C THR A 71 -12.05 24.92 -3.85
N ASP A 72 -11.60 25.48 -2.75
CA ASP A 72 -10.39 26.32 -2.74
C ASP A 72 -9.09 25.51 -2.77
N VAL A 73 -8.00 26.18 -3.09
CA VAL A 73 -6.66 25.56 -3.21
C VAL A 73 -6.17 25.05 -1.87
N ALA A 74 -6.51 25.71 -0.77
CA ALA A 74 -6.08 25.30 0.57
C ALA A 74 -6.71 23.95 0.94
N THR A 75 -8.00 23.76 0.68
CA THR A 75 -8.71 22.49 0.90
C THR A 75 -8.09 21.33 0.09
N TYR A 76 -7.74 21.56 -1.18
CA TYR A 76 -7.04 20.55 -1.97
C TYR A 76 -5.67 20.21 -1.40
N THR A 77 -4.93 21.21 -0.92
CA THR A 77 -3.60 21.02 -0.33
C THR A 77 -3.68 20.20 0.96
N GLU A 78 -4.65 20.51 1.82
CA GLU A 78 -4.89 19.80 3.08
C GLU A 78 -5.32 18.35 2.83
N TYR A 79 -6.24 18.14 1.91
CA TYR A 79 -6.69 16.81 1.49
C TYR A 79 -5.53 15.96 0.94
N ASP A 80 -4.72 16.51 0.06
CA ASP A 80 -3.58 15.82 -0.56
C ASP A 80 -2.53 15.41 0.49
N ALA A 81 -2.26 16.30 1.45
CA ALA A 81 -1.38 16.01 2.57
C ALA A 81 -1.93 14.89 3.46
N PHE A 82 -3.21 14.97 3.83
CA PHE A 82 -3.89 13.96 4.65
C PHE A 82 -3.89 12.59 3.96
N MET A 83 -4.31 12.50 2.69
CA MET A 83 -4.35 11.26 1.95
C MET A 83 -2.95 10.66 1.76
N SER A 84 -1.95 11.50 1.45
CA SER A 84 -0.56 11.06 1.32
C SER A 84 -0.01 10.47 2.63
N ASP A 85 -0.33 11.06 3.77
CA ASP A 85 0.05 10.55 5.09
C ASP A 85 -0.64 9.23 5.41
N LEU A 86 -1.93 9.13 5.15
CA LEU A 86 -2.73 7.94 5.38
C LEU A 86 -2.22 6.78 4.52
N GLU A 87 -2.02 6.99 3.23
CA GLU A 87 -1.50 6.00 2.29
C GLU A 87 -0.09 5.52 2.65
N ARG A 88 0.78 6.44 3.09
CA ARG A 88 2.12 6.10 3.56
C ARG A 88 2.06 5.21 4.81
N ASN A 89 1.21 5.55 5.78
CA ASN A 89 1.05 4.78 7.01
C ASN A 89 0.51 3.38 6.73
N VAL A 90 -0.48 3.26 5.85
CA VAL A 90 -1.04 1.97 5.44
C VAL A 90 -0.01 1.13 4.67
N SER A 91 0.74 1.75 3.75
CA SER A 91 1.83 1.06 3.06
C SER A 91 2.89 0.54 4.03
N THR A 92 3.27 1.33 5.03
CA THR A 92 4.22 0.92 6.08
C THR A 92 3.65 -0.24 6.91
N MET A 93 2.39 -0.18 7.27
CA MET A 93 1.69 -1.25 7.99
C MET A 93 1.72 -2.57 7.20
N HIS A 94 1.36 -2.53 5.90
CA HIS A 94 1.40 -3.72 5.04
C HIS A 94 2.81 -4.26 4.85
N GLN A 95 3.80 -3.39 4.68
CA GLN A 95 5.21 -3.79 4.61
C GLN A 95 5.68 -4.46 5.91
N THR A 96 5.25 -3.96 7.06
CA THR A 96 5.54 -4.57 8.35
C THR A 96 4.93 -5.96 8.48
N VAL A 97 3.66 -6.12 8.10
CA VAL A 97 2.99 -7.44 8.04
C VAL A 97 3.78 -8.42 7.15
N ASN A 98 4.21 -7.97 5.98
CA ASN A 98 4.98 -8.78 5.04
C ASN A 98 6.35 -9.17 5.63
N THR A 99 7.08 -8.20 6.18
CA THR A 99 8.40 -8.43 6.79
C THR A 99 8.31 -9.42 7.96
N LEU A 100 7.33 -9.28 8.84
CA LEU A 100 7.17 -10.19 9.98
C LEU A 100 6.72 -11.59 9.56
N ASN A 101 5.95 -11.71 8.47
CA ASN A 101 5.64 -13.01 7.88
C ASN A 101 6.91 -13.69 7.33
N ASP A 102 7.80 -12.95 6.69
CA ASP A 102 9.07 -13.47 6.19
C ASP A 102 10.00 -13.87 7.35
N VAL A 103 10.05 -13.07 8.42
CA VAL A 103 10.79 -13.42 9.64
C VAL A 103 10.27 -14.71 10.26
N GLN A 104 8.96 -14.91 10.32
CA GLN A 104 8.37 -16.17 10.83
C GLN A 104 8.81 -17.37 9.97
N ALA A 105 8.79 -17.22 8.64
CA ALA A 105 9.21 -18.29 7.73
C ALA A 105 10.70 -18.63 7.90
N GLN A 106 11.56 -17.61 8.01
CA GLN A 106 13.00 -17.80 8.25
C GLN A 106 13.26 -18.47 9.61
N LEU A 107 12.62 -17.98 10.68
CA LEU A 107 12.77 -18.53 12.03
C LEU A 107 12.35 -20.01 12.08
N LYS A 108 11.22 -20.34 11.43
CA LYS A 108 10.76 -21.72 11.30
C LYS A 108 11.80 -22.61 10.61
N SER A 109 12.42 -22.11 9.53
CA SER A 109 13.46 -22.84 8.79
C SER A 109 14.72 -23.06 9.64
N VAL A 110 15.15 -22.02 10.36
CA VAL A 110 16.31 -22.13 11.29
C VAL A 110 16.04 -23.16 12.39
N VAL A 111 14.89 -23.08 13.05
CA VAL A 111 14.51 -24.02 14.13
C VAL A 111 14.46 -25.46 13.63
N ALA A 112 13.95 -25.69 12.40
CA ALA A 112 13.91 -27.01 11.80
C ALA A 112 15.30 -27.59 11.48
N ALA A 113 16.29 -26.73 11.22
CA ALA A 113 17.67 -27.12 10.94
C ALA A 113 18.51 -27.34 12.19
N LEU A 114 18.08 -26.91 13.39
CA LEU A 114 18.82 -27.10 14.62
C LEU A 114 18.78 -28.56 15.08
N PRO A 115 19.92 -29.13 15.54
CA PRO A 115 19.97 -30.48 16.14
C PRO A 115 19.00 -30.65 17.30
N ALA A 116 18.48 -31.86 17.48
CA ALA A 116 17.60 -32.21 18.61
C ALA A 116 18.40 -32.59 19.84
N ASP A 117 19.18 -31.67 20.38
CA ASP A 117 20.04 -31.86 21.56
C ASP A 117 19.73 -30.82 22.65
N GLU A 118 20.25 -31.05 23.85
CA GLU A 118 20.05 -30.17 25.00
C GLU A 118 20.66 -28.78 24.82
N LYS A 119 21.75 -28.68 24.04
CA LYS A 119 22.44 -27.44 23.77
C LYS A 119 21.53 -26.42 23.02
N HIS A 120 20.67 -26.93 22.14
CA HIS A 120 19.77 -26.09 21.31
C HIS A 120 18.35 -26.00 21.89
N ALA A 121 18.04 -26.71 22.97
CA ALA A 121 16.70 -26.76 23.54
C ALA A 121 16.18 -25.39 24.02
N SER A 122 17.03 -24.53 24.58
CA SER A 122 16.65 -23.17 24.98
C SER A 122 16.29 -22.32 23.75
N ALA A 123 17.18 -22.30 22.75
CA ALA A 123 16.97 -21.52 21.54
C ALA A 123 15.69 -21.92 20.81
N LYS A 124 15.34 -23.21 20.77
CA LYS A 124 14.07 -23.68 20.20
C LYS A 124 12.87 -23.15 20.98
N ARG A 125 12.88 -23.23 22.32
CA ARG A 125 11.78 -22.68 23.14
C ARG A 125 11.60 -21.20 22.97
N ASP A 126 12.70 -20.44 22.91
CA ASP A 126 12.65 -18.99 22.71
C ASP A 126 12.09 -18.63 21.33
N ALA A 127 12.50 -19.37 20.29
CA ALA A 127 11.99 -19.22 18.92
C ALA A 127 10.49 -19.58 18.83
N ASP A 128 10.04 -20.66 19.47
CA ASP A 128 8.63 -21.05 19.50
C ASP A 128 7.78 -19.99 20.21
N SER A 129 8.28 -19.44 21.33
CA SER A 129 7.64 -18.35 22.05
C SER A 129 7.51 -17.09 21.17
N LEU A 130 8.57 -16.73 20.44
CA LEU A 130 8.55 -15.61 19.54
C LEU A 130 7.58 -15.85 18.36
N MET A 131 7.63 -17.02 17.75
CA MET A 131 6.70 -17.40 16.67
C MET A 131 5.24 -17.32 17.11
N ALA A 132 4.92 -17.74 18.33
CA ALA A 132 3.57 -17.64 18.88
C ALA A 132 3.11 -16.19 19.00
N LYS A 133 3.98 -15.28 19.47
CA LYS A 133 3.68 -13.84 19.56
C LYS A 133 3.48 -13.20 18.18
N LEU A 134 4.36 -13.50 17.23
CA LEU A 134 4.27 -12.99 15.87
C LEU A 134 2.99 -13.49 15.18
N LYS A 135 2.62 -14.76 15.39
CA LYS A 135 1.39 -15.32 14.85
C LYS A 135 0.14 -14.68 15.45
N ALA A 136 0.12 -14.42 16.75
CA ALA A 136 -0.99 -13.73 17.41
C ALA A 136 -1.17 -12.32 16.81
N TRP A 137 -0.08 -11.55 16.71
CA TRP A 137 -0.09 -10.24 16.10
C TRP A 137 -0.56 -10.27 14.62
N ASP A 138 -0.03 -11.18 13.81
CA ASP A 138 -0.44 -11.35 12.40
C ASP A 138 -1.94 -11.65 12.28
N THR A 139 -2.49 -12.45 13.19
CA THR A 139 -3.91 -12.79 13.22
C THR A 139 -4.81 -11.59 13.51
N ASP A 140 -4.34 -10.61 14.28
CA ASP A 140 -5.06 -9.37 14.54
C ASP A 140 -4.94 -8.39 13.36
N MET A 141 -3.80 -8.41 12.68
CA MET A 141 -3.51 -7.50 11.58
C MET A 141 -4.19 -7.89 10.27
N VAL A 142 -4.24 -9.21 9.95
CA VAL A 142 -4.69 -9.66 8.63
C VAL A 142 -5.44 -10.99 8.69
N SER A 143 -6.52 -11.10 7.91
CA SER A 143 -7.24 -12.36 7.71
C SER A 143 -6.57 -13.20 6.62
N ARG A 144 -5.64 -14.08 6.99
CA ARG A 144 -4.95 -14.99 6.05
C ARG A 144 -5.89 -16.03 5.41
N ARG A 145 -7.13 -16.13 5.87
CA ARG A 145 -8.17 -17.00 5.32
C ARG A 145 -8.88 -16.37 4.14
N SER A 146 -8.92 -15.03 4.07
CA SER A 146 -9.53 -14.31 2.97
C SER A 146 -8.64 -14.40 1.72
N ARG A 147 -9.13 -15.05 0.68
CA ARG A 147 -8.39 -15.35 -0.56
C ARG A 147 -9.11 -14.85 -1.81
N VAL A 148 -10.44 -14.77 -1.75
CA VAL A 148 -11.32 -14.41 -2.85
C VAL A 148 -12.42 -13.47 -2.38
N TYR A 149 -13.16 -12.89 -3.30
CA TYR A 149 -14.18 -11.89 -3.04
C TYR A 149 -15.21 -12.35 -1.97
N ASP A 150 -15.76 -13.55 -2.09
CA ASP A 150 -16.78 -14.03 -1.17
C ASP A 150 -16.28 -14.24 0.27
N ASP A 151 -14.96 -14.30 0.46
CA ASP A 151 -14.36 -14.51 1.78
C ASP A 151 -14.51 -13.29 2.70
N VAL A 152 -14.76 -12.09 2.15
CA VAL A 152 -14.96 -10.87 2.97
C VAL A 152 -16.23 -10.95 3.82
N GLU A 153 -17.24 -11.69 3.36
CA GLU A 153 -18.48 -11.93 4.12
C GLU A 153 -18.34 -13.10 5.09
N ASN A 154 -17.43 -14.04 4.80
CA ASN A 154 -17.26 -15.27 5.57
C ASN A 154 -16.25 -15.13 6.72
N PHE A 155 -15.33 -14.17 6.63
CA PHE A 155 -14.27 -14.00 7.62
C PHE A 155 -14.24 -12.58 8.16
N GLN A 156 -14.05 -12.47 9.47
CA GLN A 156 -13.94 -11.18 10.13
C GLN A 156 -12.87 -10.31 9.49
N GLN A 157 -13.23 -9.07 9.17
CA GLN A 157 -12.32 -8.03 8.74
C GLN A 157 -11.30 -7.75 9.85
N LYS A 158 -10.05 -7.57 9.46
CA LYS A 158 -8.94 -7.30 10.37
C LYS A 158 -8.39 -5.88 10.16
N PHE A 159 -7.40 -5.53 10.96
CA PHE A 159 -6.89 -4.16 11.01
C PHE A 159 -6.51 -3.60 9.64
N THR A 160 -5.77 -4.36 8.81
CA THR A 160 -5.38 -3.95 7.46
C THR A 160 -6.58 -3.68 6.55
N ALA A 161 -7.60 -4.53 6.59
CA ALA A 161 -8.80 -4.36 5.78
C ALA A 161 -9.61 -3.12 6.19
N ASN A 162 -9.73 -2.87 7.51
CA ASN A 162 -10.45 -1.69 8.02
C ASN A 162 -9.78 -0.39 7.58
N TYR A 163 -8.45 -0.31 7.57
CA TYR A 163 -7.73 0.87 7.09
C TYR A 163 -7.81 1.05 5.57
N MET A 164 -7.80 -0.04 4.81
CA MET A 164 -8.03 0.04 3.37
C MET A 164 -9.45 0.50 3.05
N PHE A 165 -10.44 0.04 3.81
CA PHE A 165 -11.81 0.55 3.71
C PHE A 165 -11.87 2.05 4.02
N LEU A 166 -11.22 2.49 5.09
CA LEU A 166 -11.16 3.91 5.47
C LEU A 166 -10.58 4.78 4.34
N ILE A 167 -9.45 4.37 3.74
CA ILE A 167 -8.86 5.09 2.61
C ILE A 167 -9.87 5.22 1.47
N ASN A 168 -10.48 4.12 1.07
CA ASN A 168 -11.41 4.11 -0.06
C ASN A 168 -12.68 4.94 0.23
N ALA A 169 -13.13 4.97 1.49
CA ALA A 169 -14.29 5.77 1.91
C ALA A 169 -13.96 7.27 2.03
N THR A 170 -12.69 7.61 2.28
CA THR A 170 -12.25 9.01 2.42
C THR A 170 -11.94 9.66 1.08
N GLU A 171 -11.57 8.88 0.06
CA GLU A 171 -11.28 9.41 -1.26
C GLU A 171 -12.51 10.12 -1.84
N SER A 172 -12.34 11.37 -2.22
CA SER A 172 -13.41 12.20 -2.79
C SER A 172 -12.91 13.04 -3.97
N GLU A 173 -13.80 13.29 -4.93
CA GLU A 173 -13.56 14.27 -5.99
C GLU A 173 -13.83 15.71 -5.50
N LEU A 174 -14.55 15.82 -4.38
CA LEU A 174 -14.88 17.05 -3.70
C LEU A 174 -14.37 16.97 -2.26
N PRO A 175 -13.06 17.16 -2.07
CA PRO A 175 -12.52 17.05 -0.74
C PRO A 175 -13.15 18.09 0.19
N SER A 176 -13.66 17.60 1.30
CA SER A 176 -13.98 18.43 2.46
C SER A 176 -13.30 17.78 3.65
N VAL A 177 -12.38 18.49 4.28
CA VAL A 177 -11.79 18.01 5.52
C VAL A 177 -12.74 18.40 6.65
N ASN A 178 -13.60 17.46 7.02
CA ASN A 178 -14.42 17.59 8.22
C ASN A 178 -13.57 17.11 9.39
N GLN A 179 -13.22 18.02 10.27
CA GLN A 179 -12.69 17.61 11.58
C GLN A 179 -13.81 16.97 12.41
N PRO A 180 -13.53 15.88 13.15
CA PRO A 180 -14.49 15.27 14.04
C PRO A 180 -14.90 16.19 15.19
#